data_537840beee20c80c09d80d28b9db7793
#
_entry.id   537840beee20c80c09d80d28b9db7793
#
_cell.length_a   1.000
_cell.length_b   1.000
_cell.length_c   1.000
_cell.angle_alpha   90.00
_cell.angle_beta   90.00
_cell.angle_gamma   90.00
#
_symmetry.space_group_name_H-M   'P 1'
#
loop_
_entity.id
_entity.type
_entity.pdbx_description
1 polymer ?
#
loop_
_entity_poly.entity_id
_entity_poly.type
_entity_poly.pdbx_seq_one_letter_code
_entity_poly.pdbx_strand_id
1 'polypeptide(L)'
;MTAAVLSWSDWLLGWRDRLLANPAFHRFASGFLLTRPIAHRHAREVFDLVAGFVYSQVLAACVQLDLFKKLAQGPQSISSLARQFEMSVETAERLLAAAQSLRLVEKRGFTPAGEQRYGLGMLGAPLVDNEAVIAMVRHHATLYADLADPVALLRGRVRPSLSTYYPYTADEAKAHAAEITPEKVANYSALMSASQPLVAAEILDAFSFAPHRHLLDVGGGEGRFLVSVAERAPHLTLTLFDLPPVAANARARFQNAGIADRAQAVGGNFLADELPTGADIVSLVRIIHDHDDERALTILAAIRRVLPKGGTLVLAEPMSGTPGAEAMGDAYFGFYLLAMGRGQARTAEQLTALLRYSGFDNVRLLPTRIPLQVRLLTARAV
;
A
#
# COMPACT_ATOMS: atom_id res chain seq x y z
N MET A 1 -41.05 -0.03 22.77
CA MET A 1 -39.80 -0.79 22.87
C MET A 1 -40.03 -2.15 22.24
N THR A 2 -39.77 -2.28 20.94
CA THR A 2 -39.87 -3.54 20.21
C THR A 2 -38.64 -4.39 20.55
N ALA A 3 -38.87 -5.51 21.26
CA ALA A 3 -37.82 -6.52 21.50
C ALA A 3 -37.41 -7.06 20.13
N ALA A 4 -36.19 -6.76 19.72
CA ALA A 4 -35.57 -7.35 18.53
C ALA A 4 -35.53 -8.87 18.74
N VAL A 5 -36.24 -9.61 17.89
CA VAL A 5 -36.15 -11.08 17.86
C VAL A 5 -34.72 -11.42 17.44
N LEU A 6 -33.90 -11.81 18.41
CA LEU A 6 -32.54 -12.29 18.14
C LEU A 6 -32.66 -13.48 17.18
N SER A 7 -31.90 -13.40 16.07
CA SER A 7 -31.84 -14.52 15.13
C SER A 7 -31.16 -15.73 15.80
N TRP A 8 -31.46 -16.93 15.33
CA TRP A 8 -30.77 -18.15 15.80
C TRP A 8 -29.25 -18.03 15.69
N SER A 9 -28.75 -17.34 14.68
CA SER A 9 -27.33 -17.01 14.50
C SER A 9 -26.81 -16.13 15.62
N ASP A 10 -27.54 -15.08 16.02
CA ASP A 10 -27.15 -14.17 17.08
C ASP A 10 -27.06 -14.86 18.43
N TRP A 11 -28.00 -15.80 18.70
CA TRP A 11 -27.99 -16.60 19.91
C TRP A 11 -26.77 -17.53 19.98
N LEU A 12 -26.44 -18.24 18.87
CA LEU A 12 -25.27 -19.10 18.78
C LEU A 12 -23.96 -18.32 18.91
N LEU A 13 -23.86 -17.17 18.23
CA LEU A 13 -22.70 -16.30 18.33
C LEU A 13 -22.53 -15.74 19.74
N GLY A 14 -23.61 -15.31 20.38
CA GLY A 14 -23.58 -14.84 21.78
C GLY A 14 -23.24 -15.93 22.79
N TRP A 15 -23.59 -17.20 22.55
CA TRP A 15 -23.12 -18.33 23.34
C TRP A 15 -21.63 -18.58 23.15
N ARG A 16 -21.16 -18.61 21.91
CA ARG A 16 -19.74 -18.70 21.54
C ARG A 16 -18.91 -17.63 22.26
N ASP A 17 -19.35 -16.38 22.17
CA ASP A 17 -18.64 -15.23 22.72
C ASP A 17 -18.54 -15.31 24.24
N ARG A 18 -19.61 -15.73 24.93
CA ARG A 18 -19.60 -15.98 26.38
C ARG A 18 -18.63 -17.12 26.76
N LEU A 19 -18.59 -18.19 25.96
CA LEU A 19 -17.68 -19.29 26.16
C LEU A 19 -16.22 -18.84 26.02
N LEU A 20 -15.93 -18.12 24.89
CA LEU A 20 -14.60 -17.59 24.59
C LEU A 20 -14.16 -16.48 25.58
N ALA A 21 -15.06 -15.76 26.20
CA ALA A 21 -14.74 -14.78 27.24
C ALA A 21 -14.47 -15.43 28.62
N ASN A 22 -14.73 -16.73 28.81
CA ASN A 22 -14.63 -17.39 30.10
C ASN A 22 -13.19 -17.87 30.41
N PRO A 23 -12.51 -17.34 31.45
CA PRO A 23 -11.13 -17.75 31.77
C PRO A 23 -11.00 -19.23 32.15
N ALA A 24 -12.06 -19.86 32.72
CA ALA A 24 -12.05 -21.27 33.02
C ALA A 24 -12.06 -22.13 31.76
N PHE A 25 -12.80 -21.71 30.73
CA PHE A 25 -12.78 -22.34 29.42
C PHE A 25 -11.40 -22.24 28.78
N HIS A 26 -10.74 -21.08 28.85
CA HIS A 26 -9.38 -20.92 28.32
C HIS A 26 -8.38 -21.88 28.97
N ARG A 27 -8.42 -22.01 30.29
CA ARG A 27 -7.57 -22.98 31.01
C ARG A 27 -7.86 -24.41 30.59
N PHE A 28 -9.14 -24.77 30.48
CA PHE A 28 -9.55 -26.09 30.02
C PHE A 28 -9.08 -26.33 28.58
N ALA A 29 -9.38 -25.43 27.64
CA ALA A 29 -9.06 -25.57 26.22
C ALA A 29 -7.55 -25.63 25.95
N SER A 30 -6.72 -24.92 26.74
CA SER A 30 -5.27 -24.97 26.63
C SER A 30 -4.65 -26.23 27.22
N GLY A 31 -5.35 -26.93 28.16
CA GLY A 31 -4.93 -28.19 28.74
C GLY A 31 -5.45 -29.43 28.00
N PHE A 32 -6.59 -29.34 27.33
CA PHE A 32 -7.23 -30.48 26.70
C PHE A 32 -6.59 -30.79 25.31
N LEU A 33 -6.21 -32.05 25.09
CA LEU A 33 -5.37 -32.47 23.97
C LEU A 33 -5.92 -32.06 22.58
N LEU A 34 -7.23 -32.13 22.39
CA LEU A 34 -7.87 -31.83 21.09
C LEU A 34 -8.02 -30.32 20.82
N THR A 35 -8.23 -29.50 21.86
CA THR A 35 -8.42 -28.04 21.73
C THR A 35 -7.16 -27.24 21.94
N ARG A 36 -6.15 -27.82 22.58
CA ARG A 36 -4.86 -27.18 22.90
C ARG A 36 -4.19 -26.50 21.67
N PRO A 37 -4.08 -27.14 20.48
CA PRO A 37 -3.46 -26.48 19.31
C PRO A 37 -4.20 -25.22 18.88
N ILE A 38 -5.53 -25.25 18.91
CA ILE A 38 -6.40 -24.12 18.55
C ILE A 38 -6.26 -22.99 19.59
N ALA A 39 -6.33 -23.34 20.88
CA ALA A 39 -6.18 -22.38 21.97
C ALA A 39 -4.82 -21.68 21.95
N HIS A 40 -3.74 -22.43 21.70
CA HIS A 40 -2.39 -21.87 21.60
C HIS A 40 -2.22 -20.99 20.35
N ARG A 41 -2.87 -21.34 19.22
CA ARG A 41 -2.86 -20.54 18.03
C ARG A 41 -3.57 -19.19 18.27
N HIS A 42 -4.78 -19.20 18.83
CA HIS A 42 -5.51 -17.98 19.16
C HIS A 42 -4.76 -17.10 20.17
N ALA A 43 -4.15 -17.70 21.21
CA ALA A 43 -3.34 -16.96 22.16
C ALA A 43 -2.15 -16.27 21.48
N ARG A 44 -1.50 -16.93 20.53
CA ARG A 44 -0.41 -16.36 19.74
C ARG A 44 -0.93 -15.21 18.86
N GLU A 45 -2.02 -15.41 18.13
CA GLU A 45 -2.63 -14.39 17.27
C GLU A 45 -2.98 -13.11 18.06
N VAL A 46 -3.55 -13.25 19.26
CA VAL A 46 -3.83 -12.09 20.13
C VAL A 46 -2.53 -11.45 20.62
N PHE A 47 -1.52 -12.24 21.01
CA PHE A 47 -0.23 -11.71 21.43
C PHE A 47 0.49 -10.98 20.28
N ASP A 48 0.42 -11.50 19.07
CA ASP A 48 1.01 -10.86 17.89
C ASP A 48 0.36 -9.48 17.60
N LEU A 49 -0.93 -9.30 17.87
CA LEU A 49 -1.58 -8.00 17.80
C LEU A 49 -1.06 -7.04 18.88
N VAL A 50 -0.89 -7.53 20.13
CA VAL A 50 -0.35 -6.74 21.25
C VAL A 50 1.11 -6.34 21.00
N ALA A 51 1.92 -7.25 20.48
CA ALA A 51 3.36 -7.05 20.27
C ALA A 51 3.71 -6.47 18.89
N GLY A 52 2.76 -6.38 17.98
CA GLY A 52 2.99 -6.01 16.57
C GLY A 52 3.72 -4.69 16.38
N PHE A 53 3.47 -3.71 17.25
CA PHE A 53 4.18 -2.43 17.22
C PHE A 53 5.68 -2.60 17.51
N VAL A 54 6.08 -3.55 18.37
CA VAL A 54 7.50 -3.86 18.62
C VAL A 54 8.11 -4.57 17.43
N TYR A 55 7.38 -5.52 16.83
CA TYR A 55 7.86 -6.27 15.68
C TYR A 55 8.17 -5.36 14.49
N SER A 56 7.30 -4.38 14.23
CA SER A 56 7.52 -3.38 13.19
C SER A 56 8.70 -2.45 13.51
N GLN A 57 8.96 -2.11 14.78
CA GLN A 57 10.12 -1.32 15.16
C GLN A 57 11.45 -2.11 15.03
N VAL A 58 11.44 -3.43 15.28
CA VAL A 58 12.61 -4.29 14.98
C VAL A 58 12.92 -4.27 13.48
N LEU A 59 11.89 -4.39 12.62
CA LEU A 59 12.06 -4.26 11.17
C LEU A 59 12.61 -2.87 10.79
N ALA A 60 12.08 -1.80 11.37
CA ALA A 60 12.53 -0.44 11.13
C ALA A 60 14.01 -0.25 11.53
N ALA A 61 14.42 -0.79 12.68
CA ALA A 61 15.83 -0.76 13.10
C ALA A 61 16.74 -1.52 12.11
N CYS A 62 16.32 -2.70 11.65
CA CYS A 62 17.08 -3.46 10.64
C CYS A 62 17.23 -2.68 9.32
N VAL A 63 16.18 -1.95 8.91
CA VAL A 63 16.20 -1.10 7.71
C VAL A 63 17.10 0.12 7.90
N GLN A 64 17.01 0.81 9.04
CA GLN A 64 17.83 1.99 9.34
C GLN A 64 19.33 1.68 9.42
N LEU A 65 19.68 0.47 9.89
CA LEU A 65 21.06 -0.01 9.98
C LEU A 65 21.58 -0.66 8.69
N ASP A 66 20.78 -0.66 7.62
CA ASP A 66 21.06 -1.35 6.35
C ASP A 66 21.46 -2.82 6.53
N LEU A 67 20.89 -3.48 7.55
CA LEU A 67 21.26 -4.86 7.93
C LEU A 67 21.12 -5.84 6.77
N PHE A 68 20.06 -5.75 5.99
CA PHE A 68 19.80 -6.67 4.87
C PHE A 68 20.84 -6.51 3.76
N LYS A 69 21.21 -5.28 3.39
CA LYS A 69 22.27 -5.00 2.39
C LYS A 69 23.64 -5.50 2.87
N LYS A 70 23.94 -5.35 4.16
CA LYS A 70 25.19 -5.86 4.75
C LYS A 70 25.24 -7.40 4.72
N LEU A 71 24.15 -8.06 5.06
CA LEU A 71 24.06 -9.52 5.07
C LEU A 71 23.96 -10.13 3.66
N ALA A 72 23.53 -9.38 2.66
CA ALA A 72 23.56 -9.80 1.26
C ALA A 72 24.98 -10.05 0.73
N GLN A 73 25.99 -9.38 1.30
CA GLN A 73 27.40 -9.58 0.97
C GLN A 73 27.98 -10.86 1.58
N GLY A 74 27.23 -11.55 2.40
CA GLY A 74 27.60 -12.78 3.09
C GLY A 74 27.37 -12.73 4.60
N PRO A 75 27.39 -13.89 5.27
CA PRO A 75 27.15 -13.97 6.69
C PRO A 75 28.23 -13.23 7.50
N GLN A 76 27.81 -12.39 8.44
CA GLN A 76 28.64 -11.53 9.27
C GLN A 76 28.70 -12.04 10.72
N SER A 77 29.85 -11.88 11.40
CA SER A 77 29.95 -12.16 12.85
C SER A 77 29.27 -11.07 13.67
N ILE A 78 28.84 -11.44 14.86
CA ILE A 78 28.18 -10.50 15.77
C ILE A 78 29.06 -9.28 16.10
N SER A 79 30.36 -9.50 16.36
CA SER A 79 31.32 -8.41 16.63
C SER A 79 31.51 -7.49 15.41
N SER A 80 31.46 -8.04 14.20
CA SER A 80 31.52 -7.26 12.96
C SER A 80 30.29 -6.36 12.81
N LEU A 81 29.09 -6.91 13.03
CA LEU A 81 27.83 -6.15 12.96
C LEU A 81 27.76 -5.09 14.06
N ALA A 82 28.13 -5.41 15.30
CA ALA A 82 28.13 -4.46 16.41
C ALA A 82 28.99 -3.22 16.11
N ARG A 83 30.19 -3.42 15.55
CA ARG A 83 31.07 -2.30 15.13
C ARG A 83 30.43 -1.47 14.00
N GLN A 84 29.82 -2.13 13.00
CA GLN A 84 29.18 -1.43 11.88
C GLN A 84 27.92 -0.66 12.30
N PHE A 85 27.28 -1.08 13.40
CA PHE A 85 26.10 -0.43 13.95
C PHE A 85 26.44 0.58 15.05
N GLU A 86 27.72 0.75 15.38
CA GLU A 86 28.21 1.65 16.43
C GLU A 86 27.53 1.36 17.79
N MET A 87 27.36 0.06 18.14
CA MET A 87 26.76 -0.38 19.37
C MET A 87 27.56 -1.48 20.04
N SER A 88 27.24 -1.78 21.33
CA SER A 88 27.88 -2.90 22.02
C SER A 88 27.46 -4.25 21.42
N VAL A 89 28.31 -5.26 21.59
CA VAL A 89 28.01 -6.64 21.17
C VAL A 89 26.71 -7.14 21.81
N GLU A 90 26.50 -6.84 23.08
CA GLU A 90 25.26 -7.20 23.80
C GLU A 90 24.00 -6.57 23.17
N THR A 91 24.08 -5.28 22.77
CA THR A 91 22.97 -4.59 22.11
C THR A 91 22.71 -5.16 20.72
N ALA A 92 23.78 -5.44 19.95
CA ALA A 92 23.68 -6.09 18.65
C ALA A 92 23.06 -7.50 18.76
N GLU A 93 23.46 -8.28 19.78
CA GLU A 93 22.89 -9.60 20.05
C GLU A 93 21.38 -9.53 20.32
N ARG A 94 20.93 -8.56 21.11
CA ARG A 94 19.51 -8.33 21.38
C ARG A 94 18.72 -8.04 20.10
N LEU A 95 19.24 -7.14 19.25
CA LEU A 95 18.62 -6.85 17.96
C LEU A 95 18.59 -8.08 17.05
N LEU A 96 19.70 -8.79 16.92
CA LEU A 96 19.79 -9.97 16.06
C LEU A 96 18.93 -11.14 16.55
N ALA A 97 18.80 -11.33 17.88
CA ALA A 97 17.88 -12.31 18.46
C ALA A 97 16.41 -11.97 18.14
N ALA A 98 16.03 -10.70 18.28
CA ALA A 98 14.71 -10.22 17.90
C ALA A 98 14.45 -10.40 16.40
N ALA A 99 15.38 -9.97 15.54
CA ALA A 99 15.28 -10.13 14.09
C ALA A 99 15.22 -11.61 13.67
N GLN A 100 15.94 -12.49 14.38
CA GLN A 100 15.89 -13.95 14.14
C GLN A 100 14.51 -14.51 14.49
N SER A 101 13.93 -14.12 15.64
CA SER A 101 12.60 -14.57 16.02
C SER A 101 11.52 -14.17 15.03
N LEU A 102 11.71 -13.04 14.33
CA LEU A 102 10.88 -12.55 13.24
C LEU A 102 11.30 -13.10 11.86
N ARG A 103 12.24 -14.05 11.79
CA ARG A 103 12.70 -14.68 10.54
C ARG A 103 13.34 -13.69 9.53
N LEU A 104 13.75 -12.51 10.00
CA LEU A 104 14.44 -11.49 9.21
C LEU A 104 15.90 -11.87 8.99
N VAL A 105 16.53 -12.49 9.98
CA VAL A 105 17.89 -13.05 9.92
C VAL A 105 17.88 -14.48 10.45
N GLU A 106 18.97 -15.22 10.16
CA GLU A 106 19.16 -16.56 10.73
C GLU A 106 20.64 -16.80 11.07
N LYS A 107 20.90 -17.74 11.98
CA LYS A 107 22.26 -18.16 12.33
C LYS A 107 22.90 -18.96 11.20
N ARG A 108 24.15 -18.64 10.86
CA ARG A 108 24.91 -19.26 9.75
C ARG A 108 26.26 -19.83 10.22
N GLY A 109 26.25 -20.59 11.30
CA GLY A 109 27.45 -21.21 11.86
C GLY A 109 28.33 -20.20 12.62
N PHE A 110 29.61 -20.53 12.74
CA PHE A 110 30.57 -19.78 13.58
C PHE A 110 31.77 -19.34 12.75
N THR A 111 32.48 -18.30 13.22
CA THR A 111 33.79 -17.94 12.73
C THR A 111 34.82 -18.96 13.22
N PRO A 112 36.07 -18.98 12.65
CA PRO A 112 37.17 -19.79 13.21
C PRO A 112 37.49 -19.46 14.69
N ALA A 113 37.16 -18.24 15.13
CA ALA A 113 37.34 -17.81 16.53
C ALA A 113 36.13 -18.18 17.42
N GLY A 114 35.15 -18.94 16.91
CA GLY A 114 33.98 -19.39 17.68
C GLY A 114 32.85 -18.37 17.82
N GLU A 115 32.89 -17.22 17.12
CA GLU A 115 31.78 -16.24 17.15
C GLU A 115 30.63 -16.66 16.27
N GLN A 116 29.38 -16.48 16.76
CA GLN A 116 28.17 -16.70 15.99
C GLN A 116 28.12 -15.77 14.77
N ARG A 117 27.80 -16.33 13.59
CA ARG A 117 27.53 -15.59 12.36
C ARG A 117 26.04 -15.55 12.06
N TYR A 118 25.61 -14.46 11.45
CA TYR A 118 24.23 -14.25 11.00
C TYR A 118 24.19 -13.99 9.50
N GLY A 119 23.14 -14.48 8.86
CA GLY A 119 22.84 -14.25 7.45
C GLY A 119 21.36 -13.86 7.27
N LEU A 120 20.96 -13.64 6.02
CA LEU A 120 19.58 -13.32 5.68
C LEU A 120 18.64 -14.48 6.06
N GLY A 121 17.53 -14.15 6.72
CA GLY A 121 16.42 -15.06 6.96
C GLY A 121 15.41 -15.07 5.82
N MET A 122 14.41 -15.97 5.89
CA MET A 122 13.40 -16.12 4.83
C MET A 122 12.59 -14.85 4.54
N LEU A 123 12.33 -14.01 5.55
CA LEU A 123 11.63 -12.73 5.39
C LEU A 123 12.57 -11.55 5.16
N GLY A 124 13.86 -11.69 5.47
CA GLY A 124 14.86 -10.65 5.24
C GLY A 124 15.44 -10.67 3.83
N ALA A 125 15.61 -11.85 3.25
CA ALA A 125 16.18 -11.98 1.90
C ALA A 125 15.39 -11.22 0.82
N PRO A 126 14.05 -11.26 0.78
CA PRO A 126 13.26 -10.48 -0.19
C PRO A 126 13.33 -8.96 -0.01
N LEU A 127 13.94 -8.46 1.08
CA LEU A 127 14.04 -7.03 1.36
C LEU A 127 15.33 -6.40 0.84
N VAL A 128 16.32 -7.18 0.41
CA VAL A 128 17.65 -6.69 0.02
C VAL A 128 17.59 -5.62 -1.05
N ASP A 129 16.85 -5.87 -2.13
CA ASP A 129 16.69 -4.95 -3.28
C ASP A 129 15.25 -4.43 -3.42
N ASN A 130 14.44 -4.57 -2.36
CA ASN A 130 13.05 -4.13 -2.37
C ASN A 130 12.93 -2.69 -1.86
N GLU A 131 13.38 -1.74 -2.68
CA GLU A 131 13.34 -0.32 -2.33
C GLU A 131 11.92 0.15 -2.01
N ALA A 132 10.87 -0.47 -2.57
CA ALA A 132 9.47 -0.16 -2.27
C ALA A 132 9.12 -0.40 -0.80
N VAL A 133 9.44 -1.59 -0.29
CA VAL A 133 9.17 -1.93 1.12
C VAL A 133 10.09 -1.15 2.05
N ILE A 134 11.37 -0.97 1.69
CA ILE A 134 12.33 -0.17 2.47
C ILE A 134 11.85 1.29 2.61
N ALA A 135 11.42 1.91 1.51
CA ALA A 135 10.88 3.27 1.54
C ALA A 135 9.61 3.37 2.39
N MET A 136 8.71 2.38 2.30
CA MET A 136 7.50 2.33 3.11
C MET A 136 7.81 2.20 4.61
N VAL A 137 8.75 1.32 4.99
CA VAL A 137 9.18 1.16 6.39
C VAL A 137 9.76 2.45 6.94
N ARG A 138 10.58 3.17 6.15
CA ARG A 138 11.13 4.49 6.55
C ARG A 138 10.03 5.54 6.71
N HIS A 139 9.05 5.54 5.80
CA HIS A 139 7.92 6.46 5.83
C HIS A 139 7.00 6.25 7.05
N HIS A 140 6.89 5.03 7.56
CA HIS A 140 6.04 4.69 8.70
C HIS A 140 6.38 5.45 9.98
N ALA A 141 7.55 6.07 10.11
CA ALA A 141 7.87 6.91 11.27
C ALA A 141 6.83 8.02 11.49
N THR A 142 6.34 8.64 10.40
CA THR A 142 5.28 9.65 10.46
C THR A 142 3.94 9.03 10.88
N LEU A 143 3.58 7.88 10.31
CA LEU A 143 2.35 7.18 10.65
C LEU A 143 2.34 6.71 12.11
N TYR A 144 3.48 6.23 12.66
CA TYR A 144 3.58 5.87 14.08
C TYR A 144 3.29 7.06 15.00
N ALA A 145 3.79 8.24 14.65
CA ALA A 145 3.52 9.45 15.43
C ALA A 145 2.03 9.80 15.42
N ASP A 146 1.38 9.70 14.26
CA ASP A 146 -0.04 10.00 14.09
C ASP A 146 -0.95 8.96 14.78
N LEU A 147 -0.51 7.70 14.89
CA LEU A 147 -1.22 6.61 15.56
C LEU A 147 -0.92 6.50 17.06
N ALA A 148 -0.15 7.42 17.65
CA ALA A 148 0.15 7.40 19.09
C ALA A 148 -1.12 7.50 19.96
N ASP A 149 -2.15 8.24 19.49
CA ASP A 149 -3.50 8.25 20.07
C ASP A 149 -4.53 7.97 18.94
N PRO A 150 -4.79 6.68 18.64
CA PRO A 150 -5.70 6.31 17.55
C PRO A 150 -7.16 6.71 17.82
N VAL A 151 -7.55 6.87 19.09
CA VAL A 151 -8.91 7.29 19.44
C VAL A 151 -9.10 8.79 19.19
N ALA A 152 -8.11 9.62 19.48
CA ALA A 152 -8.14 11.04 19.17
C ALA A 152 -8.15 11.25 17.64
N LEU A 153 -7.38 10.44 16.89
CA LEU A 153 -7.40 10.46 15.43
C LEU A 153 -8.78 10.10 14.86
N LEU A 154 -9.39 9.00 15.31
CA LEU A 154 -10.73 8.57 14.91
C LEU A 154 -11.81 9.62 15.20
N ARG A 155 -11.64 10.40 16.28
CA ARG A 155 -12.56 11.47 16.67
C ARG A 155 -12.27 12.80 15.99
N GLY A 156 -11.28 12.89 15.10
CA GLY A 156 -10.87 14.14 14.45
C GLY A 156 -10.33 15.19 15.41
N ARG A 157 -9.79 14.79 16.57
CA ARG A 157 -9.30 15.70 17.62
C ARG A 157 -7.83 16.07 17.48
N VAL A 158 -7.11 15.39 16.57
CA VAL A 158 -5.71 15.65 16.25
C VAL A 158 -5.59 15.93 14.75
N ARG A 159 -4.63 16.79 14.38
CA ARG A 159 -4.27 16.98 12.98
C ARG A 159 -3.08 16.08 12.67
N PRO A 160 -3.24 15.03 11.87
CA PRO A 160 -2.16 14.10 11.58
C PRO A 160 -1.06 14.78 10.75
N SER A 161 0.18 14.45 11.03
CA SER A 161 1.34 14.92 10.26
C SER A 161 1.31 14.37 8.83
N LEU A 162 0.80 13.16 8.67
CA LEU A 162 0.64 12.51 7.36
C LEU A 162 -0.27 13.32 6.42
N SER A 163 -1.31 14.00 6.96
CA SER A 163 -2.20 14.86 6.15
C SER A 163 -1.48 16.04 5.50
N THR A 164 -0.35 16.46 6.02
CA THR A 164 0.47 17.51 5.43
C THR A 164 1.50 16.99 4.42
N TYR A 165 1.73 15.69 4.43
CA TYR A 165 2.62 15.00 3.48
C TYR A 165 1.95 14.82 2.10
N TYR A 166 0.60 14.77 2.08
CA TYR A 166 -0.22 14.57 0.87
C TYR A 166 -0.93 15.87 0.48
N PRO A 167 -0.31 16.74 -0.32
CA PRO A 167 -0.88 18.06 -0.65
C PRO A 167 -2.21 17.98 -1.41
N TYR A 168 -2.49 16.83 -2.06
CA TYR A 168 -3.73 16.62 -2.84
C TYR A 168 -4.96 16.30 -1.98
N THR A 169 -4.77 15.95 -0.71
CA THR A 169 -5.88 15.62 0.21
C THR A 169 -6.34 16.81 1.03
N ALA A 170 -5.59 17.91 1.05
CA ALA A 170 -5.95 19.10 1.79
C ALA A 170 -7.22 19.77 1.22
N ASP A 171 -8.04 20.35 2.09
CA ASP A 171 -9.18 21.19 1.68
C ASP A 171 -8.66 22.40 0.89
N GLU A 172 -9.21 22.63 -0.31
CA GLU A 172 -8.83 23.76 -1.19
C GLU A 172 -8.91 25.12 -0.48
N ALA A 173 -9.81 25.27 0.51
CA ALA A 173 -9.93 26.46 1.33
C ALA A 173 -8.77 26.64 2.33
N LYS A 174 -7.96 25.62 2.60
CA LYS A 174 -6.83 25.63 3.54
C LYS A 174 -5.48 25.34 2.91
N ALA A 175 -5.47 24.85 1.69
CA ALA A 175 -4.24 24.65 0.91
C ALA A 175 -3.75 25.98 0.36
N HIS A 176 -3.32 26.89 1.24
CA HIS A 176 -2.49 28.00 0.79
C HIS A 176 -1.27 27.42 0.10
N ALA A 177 -1.03 27.82 -1.14
CA ALA A 177 0.11 27.42 -1.98
C ALA A 177 1.49 27.54 -1.28
N ALA A 178 1.56 28.17 -0.11
CA ALA A 178 2.75 28.35 0.71
C ALA A 178 3.22 27.11 1.50
N GLU A 179 2.42 26.05 1.64
CA GLU A 179 2.82 24.83 2.38
C GLU A 179 3.26 23.65 1.50
N ILE A 180 3.06 23.74 0.20
CA ILE A 180 3.53 22.71 -0.75
C ILE A 180 4.96 23.05 -1.14
N THR A 181 5.92 22.61 -0.32
CA THR A 181 7.33 22.80 -0.69
C THR A 181 7.73 21.76 -1.74
N PRO A 182 8.62 22.12 -2.69
CA PRO A 182 9.14 21.16 -3.67
C PRO A 182 9.75 19.91 -3.02
N GLU A 183 10.30 20.03 -1.82
CA GLU A 183 10.89 18.95 -1.04
C GLU A 183 9.84 17.93 -0.53
N LYS A 184 8.68 18.41 -0.04
CA LYS A 184 7.56 17.54 0.38
C LYS A 184 6.99 16.76 -0.81
N VAL A 185 6.84 17.42 -1.95
CA VAL A 185 6.40 16.78 -3.20
C VAL A 185 7.41 15.73 -3.65
N ALA A 186 8.70 16.03 -3.59
CA ALA A 186 9.77 15.11 -3.98
C ALA A 186 9.80 13.85 -3.11
N ASN A 187 9.67 14.00 -1.78
CA ASN A 187 9.66 12.86 -0.84
C ASN A 187 8.44 11.95 -1.07
N TYR A 188 7.26 12.52 -1.28
CA TYR A 188 6.06 11.76 -1.65
C TYR A 188 6.23 11.04 -2.97
N SER A 189 6.65 11.76 -4.01
CA SER A 189 6.88 11.20 -5.33
C SER A 189 7.91 10.07 -5.31
N ALA A 190 8.97 10.20 -4.51
CA ALA A 190 9.98 9.15 -4.34
C ALA A 190 9.39 7.88 -3.73
N LEU A 191 8.56 8.00 -2.68
CA LEU A 191 7.88 6.86 -2.04
C LEU A 191 6.94 6.16 -3.02
N MET A 192 6.08 6.92 -3.70
CA MET A 192 5.13 6.36 -4.68
C MET A 192 5.88 5.72 -5.86
N SER A 193 6.92 6.40 -6.35
CA SER A 193 7.77 5.90 -7.42
C SER A 193 8.49 4.59 -7.07
N ALA A 194 8.91 4.39 -5.82
CA ALA A 194 9.58 3.17 -5.40
C ALA A 194 8.68 1.93 -5.50
N SER A 195 7.39 2.06 -5.17
CA SER A 195 6.42 0.94 -5.19
C SER A 195 5.77 0.70 -6.56
N GLN A 196 5.84 1.68 -7.46
CA GLN A 196 5.14 1.64 -8.73
C GLN A 196 5.53 0.48 -9.67
N PRO A 197 6.81 0.05 -9.77
CA PRO A 197 7.17 -1.08 -10.61
C PRO A 197 6.47 -2.39 -10.23
N LEU A 198 6.27 -2.64 -8.94
CA LEU A 198 5.56 -3.83 -8.46
C LEU A 198 4.08 -3.80 -8.83
N VAL A 199 3.45 -2.63 -8.68
CA VAL A 199 2.04 -2.42 -9.06
C VAL A 199 1.88 -2.51 -10.58
N ALA A 200 2.79 -1.90 -11.34
CA ALA A 200 2.78 -1.95 -12.80
C ALA A 200 2.89 -3.40 -13.32
N ALA A 201 3.77 -4.21 -12.73
CA ALA A 201 3.92 -5.62 -13.10
C ALA A 201 2.60 -6.40 -12.93
N GLU A 202 1.91 -6.23 -11.79
CA GLU A 202 0.62 -6.88 -11.53
C GLU A 202 -0.45 -6.46 -12.55
N ILE A 203 -0.51 -5.17 -12.91
CA ILE A 203 -1.47 -4.66 -13.91
C ILE A 203 -1.15 -5.22 -15.29
N LEU A 204 0.12 -5.17 -15.71
CA LEU A 204 0.58 -5.59 -17.03
C LEU A 204 0.49 -7.11 -17.24
N ASP A 205 0.55 -7.88 -16.15
CA ASP A 205 0.35 -9.34 -16.21
C ASP A 205 -1.14 -9.73 -16.22
N ALA A 206 -2.01 -8.91 -15.60
CA ALA A 206 -3.45 -9.17 -15.51
C ALA A 206 -4.25 -8.61 -16.70
N PHE A 207 -3.75 -7.56 -17.37
CA PHE A 207 -4.48 -6.86 -18.43
C PHE A 207 -3.60 -6.62 -19.66
N SER A 208 -4.16 -6.91 -20.85
CA SER A 208 -3.49 -6.68 -22.14
C SER A 208 -3.85 -5.33 -22.73
N PHE A 209 -2.84 -4.49 -22.94
CA PHE A 209 -2.96 -3.22 -23.63
C PHE A 209 -2.90 -3.35 -25.17
N ALA A 210 -2.64 -4.53 -25.72
CA ALA A 210 -2.46 -4.77 -27.14
C ALA A 210 -3.59 -4.28 -28.08
N PRO A 211 -4.89 -4.36 -27.68
CA PRO A 211 -5.98 -3.89 -28.57
C PRO A 211 -6.16 -2.37 -28.58
N HIS A 212 -5.44 -1.62 -27.74
CA HIS A 212 -5.60 -0.19 -27.56
C HIS A 212 -4.57 0.60 -28.38
N ARG A 213 -4.84 1.90 -28.60
CA ARG A 213 -3.99 2.80 -29.40
C ARG A 213 -3.43 3.95 -28.60
N HIS A 214 -4.24 4.52 -27.69
CA HIS A 214 -3.87 5.70 -26.94
C HIS A 214 -4.35 5.56 -25.48
N LEU A 215 -3.38 5.47 -24.56
CA LEU A 215 -3.60 5.40 -23.12
C LEU A 215 -3.47 6.79 -22.51
N LEU A 216 -4.48 7.21 -21.75
CA LEU A 216 -4.42 8.35 -20.82
C LEU A 216 -4.30 7.83 -19.38
N ASP A 217 -3.21 8.18 -18.70
CA ASP A 217 -2.99 7.85 -17.29
C ASP A 217 -3.30 9.08 -16.42
N VAL A 218 -4.39 9.04 -15.67
CA VAL A 218 -4.87 10.16 -14.85
C VAL A 218 -4.33 10.01 -13.43
N GLY A 219 -3.62 11.05 -12.94
CA GLY A 219 -2.89 10.99 -11.69
C GLY A 219 -1.63 10.11 -11.80
N GLY A 220 -1.01 10.05 -12.97
CA GLY A 220 0.08 9.12 -13.27
C GLY A 220 1.42 9.41 -12.57
N GLY A 221 1.47 10.43 -11.70
CA GLY A 221 2.65 10.79 -10.94
C GLY A 221 3.81 11.17 -11.86
N GLU A 222 5.00 10.67 -11.55
CA GLU A 222 6.19 10.89 -12.37
C GLU A 222 6.28 9.99 -13.61
N GLY A 223 5.20 9.29 -14.00
CA GLY A 223 5.12 8.52 -15.24
C GLY A 223 5.80 7.15 -15.22
N ARG A 224 6.14 6.59 -14.06
CA ARG A 224 6.77 5.25 -13.97
C ARG A 224 5.88 4.15 -14.54
N PHE A 225 4.57 4.21 -14.28
CA PHE A 225 3.63 3.26 -14.85
C PHE A 225 3.64 3.29 -16.37
N LEU A 226 3.58 4.49 -16.96
CA LEU A 226 3.61 4.63 -18.43
C LEU A 226 4.94 4.17 -19.05
N VAL A 227 6.07 4.33 -18.36
CA VAL A 227 7.34 3.75 -18.82
C VAL A 227 7.25 2.21 -18.88
N SER A 228 6.71 1.58 -17.85
CA SER A 228 6.50 0.13 -17.84
C SER A 228 5.50 -0.34 -18.90
N VAL A 229 4.44 0.44 -19.16
CA VAL A 229 3.51 0.18 -20.27
C VAL A 229 4.21 0.30 -21.61
N ALA A 230 5.05 1.33 -21.79
CA ALA A 230 5.79 1.59 -23.02
C ALA A 230 6.69 0.42 -23.43
N GLU A 231 7.29 -0.26 -22.45
CA GLU A 231 8.12 -1.45 -22.68
C GLU A 231 7.31 -2.65 -23.16
N ARG A 232 6.10 -2.85 -22.60
CA ARG A 232 5.22 -3.98 -22.92
C ARG A 232 4.34 -3.75 -24.16
N ALA A 233 4.00 -2.49 -24.45
CA ALA A 233 3.11 -2.08 -25.54
C ALA A 233 3.71 -0.92 -26.36
N PRO A 234 4.76 -1.18 -27.16
CA PRO A 234 5.52 -0.15 -27.87
C PRO A 234 4.72 0.61 -28.94
N HIS A 235 3.57 0.09 -29.36
CA HIS A 235 2.67 0.69 -30.33
C HIS A 235 1.76 1.80 -29.76
N LEU A 236 1.66 1.91 -28.42
CA LEU A 236 0.77 2.87 -27.79
C LEU A 236 1.31 4.30 -27.85
N THR A 237 0.42 5.24 -28.13
CA THR A 237 0.59 6.64 -27.73
C THR A 237 0.20 6.78 -26.26
N LEU A 238 0.96 7.54 -25.49
CA LEU A 238 0.82 7.65 -24.05
C LEU A 238 0.61 9.11 -23.66
N THR A 239 -0.38 9.39 -22.85
CA THR A 239 -0.59 10.71 -22.24
C THR A 239 -0.70 10.53 -20.73
N LEU A 240 0.09 11.29 -19.98
CA LEU A 240 -0.04 11.42 -18.54
C LEU A 240 -0.74 12.74 -18.23
N PHE A 241 -1.63 12.73 -17.26
CA PHE A 241 -2.24 13.95 -16.71
C PHE A 241 -2.04 13.99 -15.19
N ASP A 242 -1.35 15.01 -14.71
CA ASP A 242 -1.08 15.23 -13.28
C ASP A 242 -0.81 16.71 -13.02
N LEU A 243 -0.70 17.12 -11.76
CA LEU A 243 -0.38 18.49 -11.39
C LEU A 243 0.86 19.02 -12.16
N PRO A 244 0.90 20.32 -12.53
CA PRO A 244 1.94 20.86 -13.40
C PRO A 244 3.37 20.55 -12.98
N PRO A 245 3.76 20.65 -11.67
CA PRO A 245 5.12 20.29 -11.23
C PRO A 245 5.42 18.79 -11.40
N VAL A 246 4.43 17.92 -11.17
CA VAL A 246 4.55 16.45 -11.30
C VAL A 246 4.67 16.06 -12.76
N ALA A 247 3.84 16.63 -13.62
CA ALA A 247 3.90 16.45 -15.06
C ALA A 247 5.25 16.89 -15.65
N ALA A 248 5.90 17.91 -15.10
CA ALA A 248 7.24 18.32 -15.52
C ALA A 248 8.28 17.22 -15.23
N ASN A 249 8.22 16.58 -14.07
CA ASN A 249 9.09 15.44 -13.73
C ASN A 249 8.83 14.24 -14.66
N ALA A 250 7.55 13.98 -14.99
CA ALA A 250 7.18 12.91 -15.93
C ALA A 250 7.76 13.15 -17.32
N ARG A 251 7.76 14.40 -17.83
CA ARG A 251 8.40 14.74 -19.13
C ARG A 251 9.88 14.41 -19.14
N ALA A 252 10.61 14.80 -18.08
CA ALA A 252 12.03 14.49 -17.94
C ALA A 252 12.26 12.97 -17.91
N ARG A 253 11.40 12.21 -17.23
CA ARG A 253 11.46 10.75 -17.20
C ARG A 253 11.22 10.13 -18.57
N PHE A 254 10.23 10.61 -19.34
CA PHE A 254 9.96 10.11 -20.70
C PHE A 254 11.13 10.36 -21.64
N GLN A 255 11.81 11.50 -21.51
CA GLN A 255 13.04 11.78 -22.25
C GLN A 255 14.15 10.79 -21.88
N ASN A 256 14.40 10.59 -20.60
CA ASN A 256 15.42 9.66 -20.10
C ASN A 256 15.14 8.19 -20.46
N ALA A 257 13.85 7.83 -20.58
CA ALA A 257 13.41 6.50 -21.00
C ALA A 257 13.38 6.32 -22.55
N GLY A 258 13.64 7.37 -23.32
CA GLY A 258 13.64 7.32 -24.78
C GLY A 258 12.26 7.11 -25.41
N ILE A 259 11.18 7.56 -24.74
CA ILE A 259 9.79 7.39 -25.21
C ILE A 259 9.07 8.72 -25.48
N ALA A 260 9.80 9.84 -25.44
CA ALA A 260 9.22 11.18 -25.58
C ALA A 260 8.60 11.46 -26.95
N ASP A 261 8.90 10.67 -27.96
CA ASP A 261 8.30 10.70 -29.30
C ASP A 261 6.82 10.27 -29.31
N ARG A 262 6.40 9.45 -28.34
CA ARG A 262 5.05 8.89 -28.23
C ARG A 262 4.42 9.01 -26.85
N ALA A 263 5.12 9.62 -25.89
CA ALA A 263 4.66 9.86 -24.52
C ALA A 263 4.72 11.35 -24.18
N GLN A 264 3.59 11.92 -23.77
CA GLN A 264 3.49 13.30 -23.34
C GLN A 264 2.95 13.38 -21.90
N ALA A 265 3.29 14.46 -21.18
CA ALA A 265 2.71 14.76 -19.88
C ALA A 265 2.07 16.15 -19.91
N VAL A 266 0.80 16.20 -19.53
CA VAL A 266 -0.05 17.40 -19.50
C VAL A 266 -0.26 17.77 -18.04
N GLY A 267 -0.02 19.04 -17.68
CA GLY A 267 -0.23 19.55 -16.34
C GLY A 267 -1.65 20.04 -16.14
N GLY A 268 -2.30 19.64 -15.05
CA GLY A 268 -3.63 20.08 -14.66
C GLY A 268 -4.12 19.37 -13.41
N ASN A 269 -5.25 19.84 -12.89
CA ASN A 269 -5.93 19.27 -11.73
C ASN A 269 -7.17 18.49 -12.21
N PHE A 270 -7.19 17.18 -12.09
CA PHE A 270 -8.28 16.31 -12.55
C PHE A 270 -9.63 16.56 -11.83
N LEU A 271 -9.63 17.31 -10.72
CA LEU A 271 -10.87 17.74 -10.04
C LEU A 271 -11.45 19.04 -10.60
N ALA A 272 -10.65 19.86 -11.32
CA ALA A 272 -11.05 21.19 -11.75
C ALA A 272 -10.88 21.41 -13.27
N ASP A 273 -9.85 20.80 -13.87
CA ASP A 273 -9.49 21.05 -15.27
C ASP A 273 -10.04 19.95 -16.18
N GLU A 274 -10.13 20.26 -17.48
CA GLU A 274 -10.52 19.30 -18.50
C GLU A 274 -9.40 18.27 -18.74
N LEU A 275 -9.76 17.01 -18.82
CA LEU A 275 -8.82 15.94 -19.17
C LEU A 275 -8.51 15.93 -20.68
N PRO A 276 -7.29 15.53 -21.09
CA PRO A 276 -6.94 15.32 -22.48
C PRO A 276 -7.88 14.33 -23.19
N THR A 277 -8.25 14.64 -24.41
CA THR A 277 -9.15 13.81 -25.24
C THR A 277 -8.38 12.91 -26.21
N GLY A 278 -9.08 11.97 -26.86
CA GLY A 278 -8.55 11.11 -27.91
C GLY A 278 -8.02 9.76 -27.44
N ALA A 279 -7.99 9.50 -26.14
CA ALA A 279 -7.65 8.17 -25.59
C ALA A 279 -8.80 7.17 -25.77
N ASP A 280 -8.49 5.93 -26.11
CA ASP A 280 -9.43 4.81 -26.16
C ASP A 280 -9.36 3.94 -24.89
N ILE A 281 -8.38 4.20 -24.05
CA ILE A 281 -8.22 3.61 -22.74
C ILE A 281 -7.72 4.65 -21.72
N VAL A 282 -8.25 4.60 -20.50
CA VAL A 282 -7.79 5.41 -19.36
C VAL A 282 -7.37 4.50 -18.23
N SER A 283 -6.29 4.84 -17.53
CA SER A 283 -5.86 4.20 -16.28
C SER A 283 -6.02 5.14 -15.09
N LEU A 284 -6.45 4.56 -13.97
CA LEU A 284 -6.41 5.12 -12.63
C LEU A 284 -5.65 4.14 -11.73
N VAL A 285 -4.43 4.47 -11.35
CA VAL A 285 -3.57 3.59 -10.58
C VAL A 285 -3.31 4.19 -9.21
N ARG A 286 -3.98 3.68 -8.19
CA ARG A 286 -3.92 4.16 -6.80
C ARG A 286 -4.32 5.64 -6.68
N ILE A 287 -5.47 5.98 -7.23
CA ILE A 287 -6.02 7.33 -7.22
C ILE A 287 -7.33 7.41 -6.43
N ILE A 288 -8.28 6.52 -6.71
CA ILE A 288 -9.64 6.62 -6.16
C ILE A 288 -9.66 6.40 -4.64
N HIS A 289 -8.76 5.59 -4.09
CA HIS A 289 -8.69 5.36 -2.66
C HIS A 289 -8.27 6.60 -1.85
N ASP A 290 -7.58 7.57 -2.46
CA ASP A 290 -7.15 8.81 -1.81
C ASP A 290 -8.29 9.83 -1.67
N HIS A 291 -9.45 9.54 -2.25
CA HIS A 291 -10.58 10.47 -2.33
C HIS A 291 -11.85 9.90 -1.67
N ASP A 292 -12.67 10.79 -1.10
CA ASP A 292 -14.05 10.49 -0.71
C ASP A 292 -14.93 10.20 -1.93
N ASP A 293 -16.19 9.79 -1.70
CA ASP A 293 -17.11 9.38 -2.78
C ASP A 293 -17.44 10.55 -3.72
N GLU A 294 -17.57 11.78 -3.21
CA GLU A 294 -17.89 12.96 -4.02
C GLU A 294 -16.79 13.26 -5.05
N ARG A 295 -15.52 13.28 -4.58
CA ARG A 295 -14.36 13.48 -5.46
C ARG A 295 -14.14 12.30 -6.39
N ALA A 296 -14.30 11.07 -5.89
CA ALA A 296 -14.21 9.87 -6.71
C ALA A 296 -15.22 9.91 -7.88
N LEU A 297 -16.45 10.29 -7.63
CA LEU A 297 -17.48 10.46 -8.66
C LEU A 297 -17.12 11.60 -9.63
N THR A 298 -16.57 12.71 -9.16
CA THR A 298 -16.09 13.81 -10.00
C THR A 298 -15.01 13.35 -10.97
N ILE A 299 -14.02 12.60 -10.48
CA ILE A 299 -12.94 12.03 -11.31
C ILE A 299 -13.51 11.06 -12.35
N LEU A 300 -14.35 10.14 -11.93
CA LEU A 300 -14.96 9.15 -12.82
C LEU A 300 -15.84 9.80 -13.89
N ALA A 301 -16.59 10.85 -13.54
CA ALA A 301 -17.39 11.61 -14.50
C ALA A 301 -16.51 12.36 -15.50
N ALA A 302 -15.39 12.92 -15.07
CA ALA A 302 -14.43 13.57 -15.98
C ALA A 302 -13.84 12.56 -16.99
N ILE A 303 -13.45 11.38 -16.53
CA ILE A 303 -12.96 10.30 -17.39
C ILE A 303 -14.04 9.81 -18.35
N ARG A 304 -15.29 9.68 -17.87
CA ARG A 304 -16.40 9.26 -18.70
C ARG A 304 -16.65 10.22 -19.88
N ARG A 305 -16.46 11.53 -19.69
CA ARG A 305 -16.62 12.55 -20.75
C ARG A 305 -15.59 12.43 -21.85
N VAL A 306 -14.36 12.03 -21.55
CA VAL A 306 -13.25 11.99 -22.54
C VAL A 306 -13.08 10.61 -23.20
N LEU A 307 -13.60 9.54 -22.57
CA LEU A 307 -13.61 8.22 -23.19
C LEU A 307 -14.73 8.10 -24.25
N PRO A 308 -14.42 7.58 -25.43
CA PRO A 308 -15.43 7.25 -26.43
C PRO A 308 -16.36 6.13 -25.90
N LYS A 309 -17.53 6.00 -26.46
CA LYS A 309 -18.41 4.87 -26.19
C LYS A 309 -17.67 3.54 -26.45
N GLY A 310 -17.73 2.62 -25.50
CA GLY A 310 -16.96 1.37 -25.52
C GLY A 310 -15.48 1.50 -25.13
N GLY A 311 -15.01 2.72 -24.87
CA GLY A 311 -13.65 2.94 -24.35
C GLY A 311 -13.43 2.24 -23.02
N THR A 312 -12.20 1.90 -22.69
CA THR A 312 -11.85 1.10 -21.52
C THR A 312 -11.34 1.98 -20.38
N LEU A 313 -11.86 1.75 -19.17
CA LEU A 313 -11.23 2.21 -17.93
C LEU A 313 -10.54 1.03 -17.24
N VAL A 314 -9.30 1.22 -16.83
CA VAL A 314 -8.51 0.32 -15.97
C VAL A 314 -8.35 1.01 -14.63
N LEU A 315 -8.87 0.41 -13.57
CA LEU A 315 -8.80 0.94 -12.19
C LEU A 315 -8.05 -0.06 -11.32
N ALA A 316 -6.93 0.36 -10.78
CA ALA A 316 -6.02 -0.47 -9.98
C ALA A 316 -5.83 0.13 -8.59
N GLU A 317 -6.32 -0.57 -7.56
CA GLU A 317 -6.37 -0.06 -6.18
C GLU A 317 -6.02 -1.13 -5.15
N PRO A 318 -5.46 -0.76 -3.99
CA PRO A 318 -5.55 -1.59 -2.80
C PRO A 318 -7.01 -1.62 -2.34
N MET A 319 -7.65 -2.79 -2.38
CA MET A 319 -9.09 -2.89 -2.09
C MET A 319 -9.33 -3.51 -0.73
N SER A 320 -10.30 -2.95 0.00
CA SER A 320 -10.88 -3.52 1.21
C SER A 320 -11.55 -4.87 0.90
N GLY A 321 -11.69 -5.74 1.89
CA GLY A 321 -12.29 -7.07 1.73
C GLY A 321 -11.56 -7.98 0.74
N THR A 322 -10.25 -7.77 0.53
CA THR A 322 -9.43 -8.63 -0.33
C THR A 322 -9.17 -9.96 0.38
N PRO A 323 -9.64 -11.11 -0.16
CA PRO A 323 -9.45 -12.41 0.48
C PRO A 323 -7.97 -12.73 0.77
N GLY A 324 -7.66 -13.07 2.04
CA GLY A 324 -6.31 -13.34 2.51
C GLY A 324 -5.43 -12.11 2.72
N ALA A 325 -5.98 -10.90 2.53
CA ALA A 325 -5.32 -9.63 2.75
C ALA A 325 -6.25 -8.60 3.42
N GLU A 326 -7.25 -9.07 4.17
CA GLU A 326 -8.28 -8.24 4.82
C GLU A 326 -7.63 -7.21 5.75
N ALA A 327 -6.69 -7.66 6.59
CA ALA A 327 -5.99 -6.76 7.51
C ALA A 327 -5.21 -5.64 6.81
N MET A 328 -4.70 -5.89 5.60
CA MET A 328 -4.02 -4.87 4.81
C MET A 328 -5.04 -3.86 4.26
N GLY A 329 -6.12 -4.31 3.62
CA GLY A 329 -7.14 -3.44 3.05
C GLY A 329 -7.92 -2.67 4.12
N ASP A 330 -8.42 -3.38 5.13
CA ASP A 330 -9.36 -2.83 6.10
C ASP A 330 -8.67 -2.15 7.30
N ALA A 331 -7.63 -2.76 7.88
CA ALA A 331 -6.96 -2.18 9.03
C ALA A 331 -5.83 -1.22 8.62
N TYR A 332 -4.85 -1.69 7.82
CA TYR A 332 -3.70 -0.85 7.47
C TYR A 332 -4.11 0.35 6.61
N PHE A 333 -4.73 0.13 5.44
CA PHE A 333 -5.16 1.25 4.59
C PHE A 333 -6.28 2.07 5.22
N GLY A 334 -7.19 1.47 6.00
CA GLY A 334 -8.22 2.22 6.71
C GLY A 334 -7.66 3.28 7.64
N PHE A 335 -6.66 2.94 8.46
CA PHE A 335 -6.01 3.91 9.35
C PHE A 335 -5.00 4.81 8.66
N TYR A 336 -4.32 4.31 7.63
CA TYR A 336 -3.41 5.11 6.83
C TYR A 336 -4.14 6.27 6.12
N LEU A 337 -5.25 5.98 5.45
CA LEU A 337 -6.09 6.98 4.78
C LEU A 337 -6.75 7.94 5.78
N LEU A 338 -7.15 7.44 6.96
CA LEU A 338 -7.63 8.31 8.05
C LEU A 338 -6.55 9.32 8.48
N ALA A 339 -5.29 8.88 8.61
CA ALA A 339 -4.17 9.75 8.94
C ALA A 339 -3.78 10.68 7.78
N MET A 340 -4.03 10.31 6.53
CA MET A 340 -3.93 11.22 5.38
C MET A 340 -4.98 12.34 5.42
N GLY A 341 -6.04 12.18 6.22
CA GLY A 341 -7.11 13.16 6.38
C GLY A 341 -8.24 13.04 5.37
N ARG A 342 -8.07 12.26 4.31
CA ARG A 342 -9.10 11.91 3.31
C ARG A 342 -8.79 10.53 2.72
N GLY A 343 -9.77 10.02 1.99
CA GLY A 343 -9.66 8.75 1.32
C GLY A 343 -10.43 7.64 2.01
N GLN A 344 -10.69 6.60 1.24
CA GLN A 344 -11.45 5.45 1.69
C GLN A 344 -11.00 4.20 0.97
N ALA A 345 -10.58 3.19 1.72
CA ALA A 345 -10.39 1.86 1.19
C ALA A 345 -11.78 1.27 0.84
N ARG A 346 -12.00 0.94 -0.43
CA ARG A 346 -13.29 0.43 -0.93
C ARG A 346 -13.16 -1.02 -1.36
N THR A 347 -14.25 -1.77 -1.19
CA THR A 347 -14.33 -3.12 -1.76
C THR A 347 -14.51 -3.07 -3.28
N ALA A 348 -14.28 -4.19 -3.96
CA ALA A 348 -14.52 -4.30 -5.40
C ALA A 348 -16.00 -4.03 -5.76
N GLU A 349 -16.94 -4.40 -4.88
CA GLU A 349 -18.37 -4.17 -5.04
C GLU A 349 -18.70 -2.67 -4.94
N GLN A 350 -18.13 -1.95 -3.96
CA GLN A 350 -18.31 -0.51 -3.79
C GLN A 350 -17.74 0.25 -4.99
N LEU A 351 -16.52 -0.10 -5.45
CA LEU A 351 -15.95 0.49 -6.67
C LEU A 351 -16.78 0.19 -7.91
N THR A 352 -17.33 -1.03 -8.02
CA THR A 352 -18.24 -1.40 -9.11
C THR A 352 -19.50 -0.55 -9.10
N ALA A 353 -20.05 -0.25 -7.93
CA ALA A 353 -21.23 0.61 -7.79
C ALA A 353 -20.92 2.05 -8.24
N LEU A 354 -19.77 2.62 -7.81
CA LEU A 354 -19.32 3.95 -8.25
C LEU A 354 -19.12 4.01 -9.78
N LEU A 355 -18.48 3.00 -10.35
CA LEU A 355 -18.25 2.91 -11.80
C LEU A 355 -19.59 2.88 -12.56
N ARG A 356 -20.55 2.06 -12.15
CA ARG A 356 -21.86 1.98 -12.79
C ARG A 356 -22.62 3.30 -12.68
N TYR A 357 -22.60 3.94 -11.51
CA TYR A 357 -23.22 5.24 -11.30
C TYR A 357 -22.63 6.31 -12.21
N SER A 358 -21.33 6.23 -12.51
CA SER A 358 -20.61 7.18 -13.38
C SER A 358 -20.72 6.87 -14.88
N GLY A 359 -21.58 5.93 -15.31
CA GLY A 359 -21.78 5.62 -16.73
C GLY A 359 -20.77 4.64 -17.31
N PHE A 360 -20.26 3.73 -16.48
CA PHE A 360 -19.47 2.59 -16.92
C PHE A 360 -20.24 1.29 -16.69
N ASP A 361 -20.03 0.34 -17.56
CA ASP A 361 -20.68 -0.95 -17.52
C ASP A 361 -19.64 -2.08 -17.78
N ASN A 362 -20.10 -3.34 -17.86
CA ASN A 362 -19.23 -4.50 -18.07
C ASN A 362 -18.02 -4.51 -17.10
N VAL A 363 -18.27 -4.13 -15.84
CA VAL A 363 -17.23 -4.08 -14.81
C VAL A 363 -16.78 -5.48 -14.48
N ARG A 364 -15.45 -5.73 -14.57
CA ARG A 364 -14.83 -7.04 -14.32
C ARG A 364 -13.66 -6.89 -13.37
N LEU A 365 -13.66 -7.69 -12.33
CA LEU A 365 -12.49 -7.86 -11.46
C LEU A 365 -11.55 -8.87 -12.11
N LEU A 366 -10.33 -8.46 -12.40
CA LEU A 366 -9.30 -9.31 -12.96
C LEU A 366 -8.42 -9.87 -11.84
N PRO A 367 -8.00 -11.15 -11.93
CA PRO A 367 -7.08 -11.73 -10.96
C PRO A 367 -5.68 -11.10 -11.11
N THR A 368 -5.08 -10.71 -10.00
CA THR A 368 -3.67 -10.34 -9.87
C THR A 368 -2.91 -11.45 -9.14
N ARG A 369 -1.59 -11.57 -9.34
CA ARG A 369 -0.78 -12.61 -8.67
C ARG A 369 -0.61 -12.32 -7.19
N ILE A 370 -0.48 -11.03 -6.85
CA ILE A 370 -0.33 -10.56 -5.47
C ILE A 370 -1.46 -9.55 -5.16
N PRO A 371 -2.70 -10.02 -4.86
CA PRO A 371 -3.84 -9.14 -4.57
C PRO A 371 -3.61 -8.20 -3.38
N LEU A 372 -2.64 -8.56 -2.52
CA LEU A 372 -2.15 -7.72 -1.44
C LEU A 372 -1.59 -6.37 -1.92
N GLN A 373 -0.97 -6.32 -3.11
CA GLN A 373 -0.36 -5.08 -3.63
C GLN A 373 -1.39 -4.21 -4.35
N VAL A 374 -2.21 -4.85 -5.19
CA VAL A 374 -3.22 -4.18 -6.01
C VAL A 374 -4.23 -5.18 -6.54
N ARG A 375 -5.50 -4.79 -6.60
CA ARG A 375 -6.55 -5.47 -7.36
C ARG A 375 -6.97 -4.61 -8.54
N LEU A 376 -7.44 -5.24 -9.60
CA LEU A 376 -7.67 -4.61 -10.88
C LEU A 376 -9.13 -4.75 -11.32
N LEU A 377 -9.80 -3.63 -11.54
CA LEU A 377 -11.10 -3.58 -12.20
C LEU A 377 -10.93 -3.02 -13.62
N THR A 378 -11.65 -3.59 -14.56
CA THR A 378 -11.85 -3.00 -15.89
C THR A 378 -13.32 -2.69 -16.10
N ALA A 379 -13.61 -1.61 -16.84
CA ALA A 379 -14.98 -1.20 -17.16
C ALA A 379 -15.04 -0.62 -18.57
N ARG A 380 -16.25 -0.57 -19.14
CA ARG A 380 -16.51 0.03 -20.46
C ARG A 380 -17.36 1.28 -20.31
N ALA A 381 -16.99 2.33 -21.02
CA ALA A 381 -17.80 3.55 -21.11
C ALA A 381 -19.09 3.28 -21.93
N VAL A 382 -20.26 3.66 -21.41
CA VAL A 382 -21.59 3.42 -22.03
C VAL A 382 -21.95 4.52 -23.02
#